data_04b757d4a4664330f6e357a5d1b2899f
#
_entry.id   04b757d4a4664330f6e357a5d1b2899f
#
_cell.length_a   1.000
_cell.length_b   1.000
_cell.length_c   1.000
_cell.angle_alpha   90.00
_cell.angle_beta   90.00
_cell.angle_gamma   90.00
#
_symmetry.space_group_name_H-M   'P 1'
#
loop_
_entity.id
_entity.type
_entity.pdbx_description
1 polymer ?
#
loop_
_entity_poly.entity_id
_entity_poly.type
_entity_poly.pdbx_seq_one_letter_code
_entity_poly.pdbx_strand_id
1 'polypeptide(L)'
;ALDTGFAQYTIIPNDQGGAIDDAYLYRFTPDEYLLVVNAANRAADWAYLREMLSRFPEARLEDVSESLAMLSLQGPASRAMLHELIGAGGMPEPIKNAIRSSSIHGKKVLVSRTGYTGEPLGFEFFVASADAEWLWDLFLEKGAVPIGLGARDTLRLEAGLPLFGHELGKEPSGREIPIFACPLSRFAVSLSPLKGDFVGREALSIQFAALKKFQDEDYSSLKDLPRRVVPFALRGKGIARAGFRVFKNGEEIGFVTSGTMVPYWKTAGAGLSTHFTGEREMRAIGLMMADSRLKKDDPVEIEIRGTRIDAVVVPWHLRSDAPPYAMPIVRRPAEEREKPLAGAWQEKTFDLLEKAIQNTLWRQTECINLIPSEQTVSPMVRRLIVMDPAFRYAEHRSLRSYYDTEVFYYQGTDFIDHVETLLKQEMNRYLECREVEVRVLSGQMANAVVFSGLVDYLNRGDRKTEPRRIRSVLNNHIIRGGHLSAQPMGALYNFVGYDRRLEKPAVANFPVLPENPYKIDVEETRRIIDEIRPELIIFGKSMVLHREPVREIRDFLREQKIDSIVLYDMAHVLGLLGPYFQQPFAEGAD
;
A
#
# COMPACT_ATOMS: atom_id res chain seq x y z
N ALA A 1 -4.56 11.38 15.17
CA ALA A 1 -5.98 11.69 15.36
C ALA A 1 -6.69 11.53 14.02
N LEU A 2 -7.98 11.19 14.03
CA LEU A 2 -8.79 11.13 12.82
C LEU A 2 -9.10 12.56 12.35
N ASP A 3 -8.83 12.87 11.08
CA ASP A 3 -9.10 14.19 10.52
C ASP A 3 -10.59 14.38 10.24
N THR A 4 -11.06 15.63 10.29
CA THR A 4 -12.44 16.00 9.93
C THR A 4 -12.73 15.66 8.47
N GLY A 5 -13.88 15.07 8.18
CA GLY A 5 -14.27 14.60 6.85
C GLY A 5 -13.67 13.24 6.47
N PHE A 6 -13.15 12.49 7.46
CA PHE A 6 -12.59 11.16 7.27
C PHE A 6 -13.21 10.11 8.19
N ALA A 7 -13.00 8.86 7.81
CA ALA A 7 -13.40 7.69 8.56
C ALA A 7 -12.19 6.82 8.91
N GLN A 8 -12.31 6.01 9.93
CA GLN A 8 -11.29 5.05 10.35
C GLN A 8 -11.95 3.76 10.84
N TYR A 9 -11.45 2.63 10.36
CA TYR A 9 -11.75 1.34 10.97
C TYR A 9 -11.09 1.26 12.34
N THR A 10 -11.82 0.81 13.34
CA THR A 10 -11.36 0.69 14.72
C THR A 10 -11.89 -0.59 15.38
N ILE A 11 -11.32 -0.99 16.51
CA ILE A 11 -11.79 -2.09 17.32
C ILE A 11 -12.08 -1.53 18.72
N ILE A 12 -13.19 -1.92 19.30
CA ILE A 12 -13.58 -1.62 20.68
C ILE A 12 -13.05 -2.75 21.56
N PRO A 13 -11.93 -2.55 22.28
CA PRO A 13 -11.33 -3.60 23.10
C PRO A 13 -11.94 -3.67 24.49
N ASN A 14 -11.78 -4.84 25.14
CA ASN A 14 -11.93 -4.99 26.59
C ASN A 14 -10.56 -4.98 27.29
N ASP A 15 -10.57 -5.00 28.63
CA ASP A 15 -9.36 -4.95 29.45
C ASP A 15 -8.40 -6.15 29.23
N GLN A 16 -8.91 -7.29 28.78
CA GLN A 16 -8.14 -8.51 28.51
C GLN A 16 -7.57 -8.54 27.09
N GLY A 17 -7.82 -7.52 26.26
CA GLY A 17 -7.36 -7.44 24.87
C GLY A 17 -8.14 -8.32 23.91
N GLY A 18 -9.37 -8.68 24.26
CA GLY A 18 -10.41 -9.20 23.36
C GLY A 18 -11.21 -8.06 22.73
N ALA A 19 -11.93 -8.35 21.64
CA ALA A 19 -12.81 -7.38 20.98
C ALA A 19 -14.23 -7.47 21.52
N ILE A 20 -14.80 -6.33 21.94
CA ILE A 20 -16.22 -6.18 22.20
C ILE A 20 -16.96 -6.11 20.87
N ASP A 21 -16.44 -5.28 19.95
CA ASP A 21 -16.85 -5.22 18.54
C ASP A 21 -15.73 -4.61 17.69
N ASP A 22 -15.90 -4.66 16.36
CA ASP A 22 -15.19 -3.82 15.41
C ASP A 22 -16.15 -2.81 14.77
N ALA A 23 -15.64 -1.62 14.45
CA ALA A 23 -16.50 -0.51 14.06
C ALA A 23 -15.81 0.40 13.02
N TYR A 24 -16.62 1.24 12.38
CA TYR A 24 -16.13 2.36 11.58
C TYR A 24 -16.49 3.67 12.26
N LEU A 25 -15.47 4.49 12.55
CA LEU A 25 -15.63 5.82 13.16
C LEU A 25 -15.48 6.89 12.09
N TYR A 26 -16.50 7.71 11.91
CA TYR A 26 -16.54 8.86 11.00
C TYR A 26 -16.47 10.15 11.81
N ARG A 27 -15.68 11.12 11.36
CA ARG A 27 -15.59 12.43 12.00
C ARG A 27 -16.11 13.51 11.06
N PHE A 28 -17.22 14.16 11.42
CA PHE A 28 -17.87 15.20 10.61
C PHE A 28 -17.34 16.60 10.94
N THR A 29 -17.20 16.89 12.22
CA THR A 29 -16.66 18.15 12.75
C THR A 29 -15.61 17.83 13.83
N PRO A 30 -14.92 18.82 14.42
CA PRO A 30 -14.04 18.56 15.56
C PRO A 30 -14.67 17.78 16.71
N ASP A 31 -15.99 17.95 16.93
CA ASP A 31 -16.70 17.41 18.09
C ASP A 31 -17.86 16.48 17.73
N GLU A 32 -18.09 16.18 16.43
CA GLU A 32 -19.20 15.34 15.97
C GLU A 32 -18.69 14.10 15.25
N TYR A 33 -19.12 12.94 15.72
CA TYR A 33 -18.70 11.64 15.21
C TYR A 33 -19.92 10.74 14.96
N LEU A 34 -19.80 9.81 14.03
CA LEU A 34 -20.70 8.69 13.85
C LEU A 34 -19.90 7.40 14.02
N LEU A 35 -20.33 6.54 14.92
CA LEU A 35 -19.78 5.20 15.11
C LEU A 35 -20.73 4.18 14.49
N VAL A 36 -20.28 3.44 13.49
CA VAL A 36 -21.03 2.37 12.84
C VAL A 36 -20.52 1.04 13.36
N VAL A 37 -21.38 0.32 14.08
CA VAL A 37 -21.10 -0.97 14.74
C VAL A 37 -21.79 -2.11 13.99
N ASN A 38 -21.47 -3.37 14.32
CA ASN A 38 -22.14 -4.53 13.77
C ASN A 38 -23.59 -4.62 14.28
N ALA A 39 -24.54 -4.75 13.35
CA ALA A 39 -25.97 -4.75 13.70
C ALA A 39 -26.36 -5.83 14.73
N ALA A 40 -25.73 -7.02 14.63
CA ALA A 40 -25.98 -8.12 15.56
C ALA A 40 -25.45 -7.83 16.99
N ASN A 41 -24.49 -6.90 17.14
CA ASN A 41 -23.84 -6.60 18.41
C ASN A 41 -24.27 -5.25 19.00
N ARG A 42 -25.14 -4.49 18.30
CA ARG A 42 -25.59 -3.13 18.68
C ARG A 42 -25.98 -2.99 20.15
N ALA A 43 -26.75 -3.95 20.70
CA ALA A 43 -27.21 -3.87 22.08
C ALA A 43 -26.05 -3.96 23.10
N ALA A 44 -25.08 -4.82 22.85
CA ALA A 44 -23.89 -4.97 23.69
C ALA A 44 -22.99 -3.73 23.59
N ASP A 45 -22.77 -3.20 22.39
CA ASP A 45 -21.99 -1.98 22.15
C ASP A 45 -22.63 -0.78 22.83
N TRP A 46 -23.94 -0.63 22.69
CA TRP A 46 -24.67 0.45 23.33
C TRP A 46 -24.56 0.40 24.86
N ALA A 47 -24.72 -0.79 25.47
CA ALA A 47 -24.57 -0.97 26.90
C ALA A 47 -23.15 -0.60 27.37
N TYR A 48 -22.13 -1.07 26.66
CA TYR A 48 -20.73 -0.77 26.97
C TYR A 48 -20.41 0.72 26.82
N LEU A 49 -20.81 1.34 25.73
CA LEU A 49 -20.53 2.77 25.47
C LEU A 49 -21.26 3.66 26.50
N ARG A 50 -22.46 3.30 26.91
CA ARG A 50 -23.17 4.02 27.99
C ARG A 50 -22.47 3.90 29.35
N GLU A 51 -21.92 2.74 29.66
CA GLU A 51 -21.11 2.57 30.87
C GLU A 51 -19.87 3.46 30.82
N MET A 52 -19.16 3.44 29.70
CA MET A 52 -17.96 4.27 29.49
C MET A 52 -18.26 5.77 29.51
N LEU A 53 -19.43 6.19 29.06
CA LEU A 53 -19.86 7.60 29.04
C LEU A 53 -19.81 8.25 30.43
N SER A 54 -20.01 7.48 31.49
CA SER A 54 -19.90 7.99 32.87
C SER A 54 -18.53 8.60 33.20
N ARG A 55 -17.51 8.23 32.48
CA ARG A 55 -16.13 8.73 32.62
C ARG A 55 -15.87 10.02 31.83
N PHE A 56 -16.79 10.45 30.96
CA PHE A 56 -16.66 11.58 30.04
C PHE A 56 -17.92 12.46 30.08
N PRO A 57 -18.12 13.25 31.15
CA PRO A 57 -19.37 13.99 31.40
C PRO A 57 -19.70 15.03 30.33
N GLU A 58 -18.73 15.52 29.60
CA GLU A 58 -18.92 16.43 28.45
C GLU A 58 -19.31 15.72 27.14
N ALA A 59 -19.18 14.42 27.05
CA ALA A 59 -19.56 13.68 25.85
C ALA A 59 -21.06 13.37 25.84
N ARG A 60 -21.67 13.39 24.67
CA ARG A 60 -23.06 12.98 24.44
C ARG A 60 -23.11 11.80 23.50
N LEU A 61 -23.90 10.79 23.83
CA LEU A 61 -24.10 9.60 23.02
C LEU A 61 -25.57 9.50 22.64
N GLU A 62 -25.85 9.26 21.37
CA GLU A 62 -27.20 9.08 20.84
C GLU A 62 -27.23 7.85 19.92
N ASP A 63 -28.24 7.00 20.07
CA ASP A 63 -28.48 5.88 19.17
C ASP A 63 -29.42 6.31 18.04
N VAL A 64 -28.86 6.47 16.85
CA VAL A 64 -29.58 6.91 15.65
C VAL A 64 -29.89 5.76 14.69
N SER A 65 -29.72 4.51 15.10
CA SER A 65 -29.83 3.32 14.23
C SER A 65 -31.21 3.18 13.58
N GLU A 66 -32.27 3.62 14.24
CA GLU A 66 -33.64 3.54 13.67
C GLU A 66 -33.95 4.66 12.68
N SER A 67 -33.23 5.78 12.76
CA SER A 67 -33.45 6.95 11.92
C SER A 67 -32.50 7.04 10.73
N LEU A 68 -31.42 6.25 10.73
CA LEU A 68 -30.37 6.29 9.72
C LEU A 68 -30.17 4.91 9.09
N ALA A 69 -30.28 4.84 7.75
CA ALA A 69 -29.97 3.65 6.98
C ALA A 69 -28.61 3.78 6.28
N MET A 70 -27.92 2.65 6.11
CA MET A 70 -26.67 2.56 5.38
C MET A 70 -26.81 1.60 4.19
N LEU A 71 -26.48 2.09 2.97
CA LEU A 71 -26.39 1.29 1.76
C LEU A 71 -24.95 1.29 1.25
N SER A 72 -24.55 0.22 0.56
CA SER A 72 -23.23 0.13 -0.08
C SER A 72 -23.36 -0.11 -1.57
N LEU A 73 -22.73 0.75 -2.36
CA LEU A 73 -22.60 0.62 -3.82
C LEU A 73 -21.12 0.41 -4.16
N GLN A 74 -20.77 -0.71 -4.80
CA GLN A 74 -19.39 -1.06 -5.05
C GLN A 74 -19.20 -1.79 -6.38
N GLY A 75 -17.95 -1.90 -6.81
CA GLY A 75 -17.57 -2.49 -8.09
C GLY A 75 -17.12 -1.46 -9.13
N PRO A 76 -16.55 -1.90 -10.27
CA PRO A 76 -15.94 -1.01 -11.27
C PRO A 76 -16.87 0.07 -11.82
N ALA A 77 -18.17 -0.18 -11.91
CA ALA A 77 -19.17 0.76 -12.42
C ALA A 77 -19.66 1.76 -11.36
N SER A 78 -19.42 1.53 -10.07
CA SER A 78 -19.98 2.32 -8.96
C SER A 78 -19.62 3.81 -9.04
N ARG A 79 -18.38 4.12 -9.45
CA ARG A 79 -17.91 5.51 -9.60
C ARG A 79 -18.67 6.26 -10.68
N ALA A 80 -18.89 5.63 -11.84
CA ALA A 80 -19.62 6.25 -12.95
C ALA A 80 -21.08 6.50 -12.57
N MET A 81 -21.75 5.52 -11.93
CA MET A 81 -23.11 5.67 -11.43
C MET A 81 -23.21 6.82 -10.41
N LEU A 82 -22.29 6.87 -9.46
CA LEU A 82 -22.30 7.92 -8.46
C LEU A 82 -22.04 9.30 -9.06
N HIS A 83 -21.10 9.41 -9.99
CA HIS A 83 -20.81 10.66 -10.70
C HIS A 83 -22.02 11.21 -11.45
N GLU A 84 -22.80 10.33 -12.05
CA GLU A 84 -24.05 10.70 -12.73
C GLU A 84 -25.11 11.26 -11.76
N LEU A 85 -25.18 10.69 -10.54
CA LEU A 85 -26.18 11.07 -9.54
C LEU A 85 -25.83 12.34 -8.79
N ILE A 86 -24.57 12.60 -8.46
CA ILE A 86 -24.16 13.71 -7.59
C ILE A 86 -23.16 14.69 -8.22
N GLY A 87 -22.64 14.38 -9.40
CA GLY A 87 -21.58 15.18 -10.02
C GLY A 87 -20.22 15.08 -9.33
N ALA A 88 -19.20 15.62 -9.97
CA ALA A 88 -17.81 15.49 -9.49
C ALA A 88 -17.56 16.18 -8.12
N GLY A 89 -18.18 17.32 -7.87
CA GLY A 89 -17.95 18.10 -6.65
C GLY A 89 -18.52 17.49 -5.36
N GLY A 90 -19.48 16.55 -5.47
CA GLY A 90 -20.09 15.86 -4.33
C GLY A 90 -19.43 14.53 -3.94
N MET A 91 -18.45 14.07 -4.71
CA MET A 91 -17.81 12.78 -4.49
C MET A 91 -16.71 12.82 -3.43
N PRO A 92 -16.62 11.80 -2.53
CA PRO A 92 -15.53 11.68 -1.55
C PRO A 92 -14.22 11.14 -2.17
N GLU A 93 -14.08 11.17 -3.47
CA GLU A 93 -12.90 10.67 -4.20
C GLU A 93 -11.83 11.76 -4.40
N PRO A 94 -10.56 11.34 -4.64
CA PRO A 94 -10.08 9.97 -4.75
C PRO A 94 -9.63 9.35 -3.41
N ILE A 95 -9.84 10.03 -2.30
CA ILE A 95 -9.22 9.68 -1.02
C ILE A 95 -10.04 8.59 -0.32
N LYS A 96 -9.43 7.43 -0.12
CA LYS A 96 -10.03 6.35 0.68
C LYS A 96 -10.34 6.86 2.10
N ASN A 97 -11.47 6.42 2.64
CA ASN A 97 -12.01 6.82 3.93
C ASN A 97 -12.47 8.29 4.04
N ALA A 98 -12.49 9.05 2.96
CA ALA A 98 -13.13 10.38 2.96
C ALA A 98 -14.65 10.24 3.01
N ILE A 99 -15.32 11.19 3.68
CA ILE A 99 -16.77 11.32 3.69
C ILE A 99 -17.17 12.72 3.25
N ARG A 100 -18.27 12.82 2.50
CA ARG A 100 -18.84 14.08 2.00
C ARG A 100 -20.34 14.12 2.20
N SER A 101 -20.87 15.29 2.51
CA SER A 101 -22.30 15.58 2.41
C SER A 101 -22.62 15.93 0.97
N SER A 102 -23.63 15.30 0.41
CA SER A 102 -24.07 15.49 -0.97
C SER A 102 -25.59 15.51 -1.06
N SER A 103 -26.13 15.73 -2.26
CA SER A 103 -27.57 15.67 -2.53
C SER A 103 -27.83 14.84 -3.78
N ILE A 104 -28.80 13.93 -3.69
CA ILE A 104 -29.32 13.15 -4.81
C ILE A 104 -30.80 13.48 -4.96
N HIS A 105 -31.20 14.01 -6.12
CA HIS A 105 -32.58 14.45 -6.40
C HIS A 105 -33.18 15.33 -5.27
N GLY A 106 -32.36 16.22 -4.70
CA GLY A 106 -32.77 17.12 -3.62
C GLY A 106 -32.77 16.53 -2.21
N LYS A 107 -32.54 15.22 -2.05
CA LYS A 107 -32.42 14.56 -0.75
C LYS A 107 -30.96 14.56 -0.26
N LYS A 108 -30.76 14.90 1.02
CA LYS A 108 -29.43 14.90 1.64
C LYS A 108 -28.93 13.47 1.81
N VAL A 109 -27.71 13.21 1.36
CA VAL A 109 -26.99 11.96 1.55
C VAL A 109 -25.59 12.23 2.08
N LEU A 110 -25.09 11.38 2.96
CA LEU A 110 -23.66 11.34 3.29
C LEU A 110 -23.05 10.20 2.50
N VAL A 111 -21.99 10.47 1.77
CA VAL A 111 -21.30 9.49 0.95
C VAL A 111 -19.89 9.31 1.45
N SER A 112 -19.52 8.09 1.78
CA SER A 112 -18.18 7.72 2.24
C SER A 112 -17.47 6.84 1.22
N ARG A 113 -16.16 7.05 1.07
CA ARG A 113 -15.27 6.22 0.25
C ARG A 113 -14.75 5.03 1.09
N THR A 114 -15.68 4.30 1.70
CA THR A 114 -15.46 3.15 2.58
C THR A 114 -16.10 1.89 2.01
N GLY A 115 -15.80 0.74 2.60
CA GLY A 115 -16.35 -0.57 2.26
C GLY A 115 -15.55 -1.69 2.90
N TYR A 116 -16.20 -2.82 3.17
CA TYR A 116 -15.64 -3.97 3.90
C TYR A 116 -15.73 -5.27 3.08
N THR A 117 -15.42 -5.20 1.79
CA THR A 117 -15.45 -6.36 0.88
C THR A 117 -14.15 -6.57 0.11
N GLY A 118 -13.19 -5.67 0.26
CA GLY A 118 -11.94 -5.70 -0.51
C GLY A 118 -12.08 -5.14 -1.93
N GLU A 119 -13.30 -4.73 -2.35
CA GLU A 119 -13.47 -4.05 -3.63
C GLU A 119 -12.78 -2.67 -3.60
N PRO A 120 -11.87 -2.36 -4.54
CA PRO A 120 -11.16 -1.08 -4.56
C PRO A 120 -12.08 0.13 -4.75
N LEU A 121 -13.18 -0.04 -5.49
CA LEU A 121 -14.19 0.99 -5.75
C LEU A 121 -15.47 0.68 -4.98
N GLY A 122 -15.64 1.27 -3.81
CA GLY A 122 -16.82 1.13 -2.98
C GLY A 122 -17.19 2.44 -2.30
N PHE A 123 -18.49 2.65 -2.14
CA PHE A 123 -19.08 3.81 -1.47
C PHE A 123 -20.16 3.34 -0.51
N GLU A 124 -20.19 3.93 0.67
CA GLU A 124 -21.25 3.73 1.66
C GLU A 124 -22.05 5.02 1.80
N PHE A 125 -23.37 4.88 1.80
CA PHE A 125 -24.34 5.96 1.80
C PHE A 125 -25.11 5.92 3.11
N PHE A 126 -25.19 7.06 3.78
CA PHE A 126 -26.03 7.24 4.95
C PHE A 126 -27.16 8.19 4.57
N VAL A 127 -28.39 7.71 4.75
CA VAL A 127 -29.64 8.42 4.45
C VAL A 127 -30.64 8.25 5.56
N ALA A 128 -31.65 9.12 5.63
CA ALA A 128 -32.78 8.88 6.51
C ALA A 128 -33.40 7.52 6.21
N SER A 129 -33.79 6.75 7.25
CA SER A 129 -34.35 5.41 7.06
C SER A 129 -35.55 5.40 6.10
N ALA A 130 -36.38 6.44 6.09
CA ALA A 130 -37.50 6.61 5.18
C ALA A 130 -37.09 6.75 3.69
N ASP A 131 -35.84 7.08 3.42
CA ASP A 131 -35.29 7.26 2.07
C ASP A 131 -34.48 6.05 1.57
N ALA A 132 -34.33 5.00 2.38
CA ALA A 132 -33.49 3.85 2.07
C ALA A 132 -34.00 3.08 0.85
N GLU A 133 -35.30 2.78 0.79
CA GLU A 133 -35.93 2.07 -0.32
C GLU A 133 -35.80 2.85 -1.63
N TRP A 134 -36.11 4.14 -1.59
CA TRP A 134 -35.93 5.01 -2.75
C TRP A 134 -34.48 5.01 -3.28
N LEU A 135 -33.47 5.08 -2.42
CA LEU A 135 -32.07 5.08 -2.85
C LEU A 135 -31.65 3.72 -3.40
N TRP A 136 -32.16 2.64 -2.81
CA TRP A 136 -31.94 1.27 -3.30
C TRP A 136 -32.50 1.09 -4.71
N ASP A 137 -33.76 1.47 -4.94
CA ASP A 137 -34.40 1.37 -6.23
C ASP A 137 -33.69 2.21 -7.29
N LEU A 138 -33.26 3.42 -6.92
CA LEU A 138 -32.48 4.28 -7.81
C LEU A 138 -31.18 3.62 -8.26
N PHE A 139 -30.47 2.92 -7.39
CA PHE A 139 -29.28 2.17 -7.78
C PHE A 139 -29.59 1.01 -8.71
N LEU A 140 -30.69 0.29 -8.48
CA LEU A 140 -31.13 -0.78 -9.38
C LEU A 140 -31.50 -0.25 -10.77
N GLU A 141 -32.20 0.88 -10.84
CA GLU A 141 -32.54 1.56 -12.11
C GLU A 141 -31.27 1.98 -12.88
N LYS A 142 -30.21 2.33 -12.18
CA LYS A 142 -28.89 2.64 -12.78
C LYS A 142 -28.07 1.40 -13.16
N GLY A 143 -28.59 0.20 -12.93
CA GLY A 143 -27.97 -1.06 -13.32
C GLY A 143 -27.09 -1.71 -12.24
N ALA A 144 -27.20 -1.27 -10.98
CA ALA A 144 -26.58 -2.00 -9.88
C ALA A 144 -27.26 -3.35 -9.71
N VAL A 145 -26.49 -4.38 -9.42
CA VAL A 145 -26.98 -5.73 -9.14
C VAL A 145 -27.15 -5.91 -7.63
N PRO A 146 -28.34 -6.29 -7.15
CA PRO A 146 -28.54 -6.54 -5.72
C PRO A 146 -27.74 -7.77 -5.28
N ILE A 147 -27.02 -7.66 -4.17
CA ILE A 147 -26.24 -8.76 -3.60
C ILE A 147 -26.64 -9.04 -2.15
N GLY A 148 -26.75 -10.32 -1.81
CA GLY A 148 -27.10 -10.78 -0.47
C GLY A 148 -25.89 -10.98 0.43
N LEU A 149 -26.17 -11.32 1.69
CA LEU A 149 -25.13 -11.54 2.73
C LEU A 149 -24.13 -12.63 2.36
N GLY A 150 -24.55 -13.70 1.65
CA GLY A 150 -23.62 -14.75 1.21
C GLY A 150 -22.59 -14.25 0.20
N ALA A 151 -22.97 -13.37 -0.73
CA ALA A 151 -22.04 -12.74 -1.66
C ALA A 151 -21.08 -11.78 -0.92
N ARG A 152 -21.59 -10.99 0.04
CA ARG A 152 -20.78 -10.12 0.88
C ARG A 152 -19.75 -10.90 1.70
N ASP A 153 -20.14 -12.03 2.28
CA ASP A 153 -19.23 -12.90 3.04
C ASP A 153 -18.17 -13.54 2.13
N THR A 154 -18.54 -13.96 0.93
CA THR A 154 -17.58 -14.45 -0.05
C THR A 154 -16.56 -13.38 -0.43
N LEU A 155 -17.00 -12.18 -0.75
CA LEU A 155 -16.12 -11.06 -1.15
C LEU A 155 -15.12 -10.70 -0.03
N ARG A 156 -15.59 -10.57 1.24
CA ARG A 156 -14.68 -10.25 2.34
C ARG A 156 -13.66 -11.38 2.60
N LEU A 157 -14.04 -12.65 2.39
CA LEU A 157 -13.14 -13.79 2.52
C LEU A 157 -12.09 -13.84 1.40
N GLU A 158 -12.49 -13.56 0.16
CA GLU A 158 -11.54 -13.37 -0.94
C GLU A 158 -10.51 -12.28 -0.60
N ALA A 159 -10.98 -11.21 0.04
CA ALA A 159 -10.14 -10.12 0.51
C ALA A 159 -9.33 -10.48 1.78
N GLY A 160 -9.62 -11.60 2.43
CA GLY A 160 -8.99 -11.98 3.70
C GLY A 160 -9.39 -11.10 4.88
N LEU A 161 -10.52 -10.38 4.80
CA LEU A 161 -10.98 -9.50 5.87
C LEU A 161 -11.66 -10.29 6.99
N PRO A 162 -11.31 -10.02 8.28
CA PRO A 162 -11.96 -10.65 9.41
C PRO A 162 -13.41 -10.19 9.57
N LEU A 163 -14.19 -10.96 10.30
CA LEU A 163 -15.56 -10.62 10.70
C LEU A 163 -15.71 -10.85 12.19
N PHE A 164 -16.34 -9.89 12.89
CA PHE A 164 -16.70 -10.07 14.29
C PHE A 164 -17.65 -11.26 14.47
N GLY A 165 -17.43 -12.05 15.52
CA GLY A 165 -18.11 -13.32 15.75
C GLY A 165 -17.46 -14.52 15.05
N HIS A 166 -16.45 -14.30 14.21
CA HIS A 166 -15.69 -15.34 13.50
C HIS A 166 -14.18 -15.27 13.81
N GLU A 167 -13.50 -14.22 13.37
CA GLU A 167 -12.07 -13.99 13.57
C GLU A 167 -11.76 -13.05 14.75
N LEU A 168 -12.77 -12.33 15.23
CA LEU A 168 -12.76 -11.45 16.39
C LEU A 168 -13.93 -11.80 17.30
N GLY A 169 -13.85 -11.44 18.58
CA GLY A 169 -14.87 -11.75 19.59
C GLY A 169 -14.54 -13.02 20.37
N LYS A 170 -15.38 -14.06 20.29
CA LYS A 170 -15.23 -15.31 21.07
C LYS A 170 -15.16 -16.54 20.19
N GLU A 171 -14.32 -17.50 20.62
CA GLU A 171 -14.29 -18.84 20.03
C GLU A 171 -15.58 -19.62 20.33
N PRO A 172 -15.86 -20.73 19.63
CA PRO A 172 -17.00 -21.60 19.94
C PRO A 172 -17.00 -22.13 21.38
N SER A 173 -15.82 -22.20 22.01
CA SER A 173 -15.66 -22.56 23.43
C SER A 173 -16.06 -21.46 24.42
N GLY A 174 -16.40 -20.26 23.95
CA GLY A 174 -16.67 -19.07 24.76
C GLY A 174 -15.42 -18.31 25.19
N ARG A 175 -14.22 -18.80 24.89
CA ARG A 175 -12.96 -18.09 25.17
C ARG A 175 -12.81 -16.90 24.25
N GLU A 176 -12.29 -15.79 24.78
CA GLU A 176 -12.02 -14.59 23.99
C GLU A 176 -10.90 -14.82 22.98
N ILE A 177 -11.07 -14.29 21.78
CA ILE A 177 -10.06 -14.24 20.75
C ILE A 177 -9.20 -13.00 20.99
N PRO A 178 -7.88 -13.15 21.22
CA PRO A 178 -6.98 -12.00 21.32
C PRO A 178 -7.04 -11.15 20.04
N ILE A 179 -7.16 -9.84 20.16
CA ILE A 179 -7.29 -8.94 18.99
C ILE A 179 -6.14 -9.14 18.00
N PHE A 180 -4.91 -9.26 18.48
CA PHE A 180 -3.75 -9.49 17.62
C PHE A 180 -3.57 -10.94 17.15
N ALA A 181 -4.48 -11.86 17.52
CA ALA A 181 -4.59 -13.15 16.84
C ALA A 181 -4.97 -12.95 15.35
N CYS A 182 -5.69 -11.87 15.04
CA CYS A 182 -5.87 -11.40 13.68
C CYS A 182 -4.76 -10.40 13.32
N PRO A 183 -3.78 -10.74 12.46
CA PRO A 183 -2.65 -9.85 12.13
C PRO A 183 -3.06 -8.53 11.47
N LEU A 184 -4.25 -8.46 10.88
CA LEU A 184 -4.80 -7.24 10.27
C LEU A 184 -5.25 -6.21 11.31
N SER A 185 -5.48 -6.61 12.56
CA SER A 185 -5.85 -5.71 13.66
C SER A 185 -4.82 -4.62 13.92
N ARG A 186 -3.56 -4.81 13.51
CA ARG A 186 -2.49 -3.78 13.56
C ARG A 186 -2.83 -2.50 12.81
N PHE A 187 -3.77 -2.55 11.86
CA PHE A 187 -4.23 -1.37 11.12
C PHE A 187 -5.34 -0.61 11.85
N ALA A 188 -5.99 -1.25 12.84
CA ALA A 188 -7.06 -0.67 13.65
C ALA A 188 -6.59 -0.25 15.05
N VAL A 189 -5.52 -0.85 15.57
CA VAL A 189 -5.02 -0.61 16.93
C VAL A 189 -3.68 0.11 16.88
N SER A 190 -3.63 1.31 17.47
CA SER A 190 -2.40 2.07 17.67
C SER A 190 -1.91 1.93 19.11
N LEU A 191 -0.67 1.50 19.28
CA LEU A 191 0.05 1.45 20.56
C LEU A 191 1.03 2.62 20.73
N SER A 192 0.89 3.65 19.89
CA SER A 192 1.71 4.86 19.98
C SER A 192 1.73 5.44 21.40
N PRO A 193 2.89 5.84 21.92
CA PRO A 193 2.99 6.56 23.19
C PRO A 193 2.16 7.85 23.22
N LEU A 194 1.98 8.51 22.08
CA LEU A 194 1.18 9.75 21.96
C LEU A 194 -0.33 9.53 22.14
N LYS A 195 -0.81 8.29 21.97
CA LYS A 195 -2.23 7.98 22.17
C LYS A 195 -2.63 8.03 23.66
N GLY A 196 -1.68 7.94 24.57
CA GLY A 196 -1.96 7.83 25.99
C GLY A 196 -2.50 6.45 26.38
N ASP A 197 -3.12 6.36 27.56
CA ASP A 197 -3.74 5.13 28.03
C ASP A 197 -5.13 4.94 27.43
N PHE A 198 -5.53 3.68 27.25
CA PHE A 198 -6.85 3.29 26.75
C PHE A 198 -7.18 1.86 27.20
N VAL A 199 -8.45 1.48 27.16
CA VAL A 199 -8.93 0.16 27.57
C VAL A 199 -8.18 -0.96 26.85
N GLY A 200 -7.62 -1.91 27.61
CA GLY A 200 -6.90 -3.07 27.09
C GLY A 200 -5.48 -2.81 26.61
N ARG A 201 -4.92 -1.59 26.75
CA ARG A 201 -3.58 -1.23 26.24
C ARG A 201 -2.48 -2.20 26.68
N GLU A 202 -2.47 -2.62 27.96
CA GLU A 202 -1.44 -3.52 28.48
C GLU A 202 -1.52 -4.89 27.80
N ALA A 203 -2.70 -5.51 27.79
CA ALA A 203 -2.91 -6.81 27.15
C ALA A 203 -2.60 -6.77 25.65
N LEU A 204 -3.03 -5.71 24.97
CA LEU A 204 -2.75 -5.49 23.54
C LEU A 204 -1.26 -5.30 23.27
N SER A 205 -0.52 -4.65 24.17
CA SER A 205 0.93 -4.48 24.04
C SER A 205 1.66 -5.83 24.11
N ILE A 206 1.24 -6.72 25.02
CA ILE A 206 1.78 -8.08 25.14
C ILE A 206 1.50 -8.88 23.87
N GLN A 207 0.25 -8.90 23.39
CA GLN A 207 -0.13 -9.60 22.16
C GLN A 207 0.65 -9.09 20.95
N PHE A 208 0.80 -7.77 20.82
CA PHE A 208 1.53 -7.16 19.70
C PHE A 208 3.03 -7.45 19.75
N ALA A 209 3.62 -7.47 20.94
CA ALA A 209 5.01 -7.87 21.12
C ALA A 209 5.24 -9.33 20.67
N ALA A 210 4.32 -10.24 21.02
CA ALA A 210 4.36 -11.62 20.56
C ALA A 210 4.25 -11.71 19.03
N LEU A 211 3.28 -10.98 18.43
CA LEU A 211 3.10 -10.95 16.98
C LEU A 211 4.35 -10.44 16.24
N LYS A 212 5.05 -9.42 16.78
CA LYS A 212 6.30 -8.92 16.20
C LYS A 212 7.40 -9.99 16.22
N LYS A 213 7.58 -10.68 17.35
CA LYS A 213 8.57 -11.78 17.43
C LYS A 213 8.31 -12.87 16.41
N PHE A 214 7.05 -13.22 16.16
CA PHE A 214 6.69 -14.24 15.18
C PHE A 214 7.04 -13.83 13.72
N GLN A 215 7.17 -12.54 13.43
CA GLN A 215 7.66 -12.08 12.13
C GLN A 215 9.14 -12.43 11.90
N ASP A 216 9.91 -12.46 12.99
CA ASP A 216 11.33 -12.84 13.01
C ASP A 216 11.52 -14.33 13.34
N GLU A 217 10.44 -15.13 13.27
CA GLU A 217 10.42 -16.57 13.61
C GLU A 217 10.81 -16.88 15.07
N ASP A 218 10.78 -15.89 15.94
CA ASP A 218 10.98 -16.07 17.39
C ASP A 218 9.64 -16.41 18.07
N TYR A 219 9.45 -17.66 18.44
CA TYR A 219 8.25 -18.17 19.12
C TYR A 219 8.38 -18.23 20.64
N SER A 220 9.32 -17.51 21.25
CA SER A 220 9.50 -17.45 22.72
C SER A 220 8.26 -16.92 23.46
N SER A 221 7.42 -16.14 22.79
CA SER A 221 6.15 -15.59 23.30
C SER A 221 4.90 -16.36 22.84
N LEU A 222 5.03 -17.63 22.45
CA LEU A 222 3.89 -18.42 21.96
C LEU A 222 2.76 -18.55 23.00
N LYS A 223 3.07 -18.54 24.29
CA LYS A 223 2.08 -18.58 25.38
C LYS A 223 1.15 -17.38 25.37
N ASP A 224 1.62 -16.21 24.90
CA ASP A 224 0.87 -14.96 24.88
C ASP A 224 -0.07 -14.86 23.66
N LEU A 225 0.28 -15.58 22.58
CA LEU A 225 -0.53 -15.67 21.36
C LEU A 225 -0.37 -17.06 20.70
N PRO A 226 -0.95 -18.10 21.30
CA PRO A 226 -0.70 -19.49 20.86
C PRO A 226 -1.30 -19.81 19.51
N ARG A 227 -2.38 -19.14 19.13
CA ARG A 227 -3.04 -19.29 17.82
C ARG A 227 -3.27 -17.92 17.19
N ARG A 228 -3.30 -17.90 15.87
CA ARG A 228 -3.62 -16.71 15.08
C ARG A 228 -4.51 -17.06 13.89
N VAL A 229 -5.15 -16.07 13.35
CA VAL A 229 -5.94 -16.18 12.12
C VAL A 229 -5.00 -16.34 10.93
N VAL A 230 -5.20 -17.40 10.18
CA VAL A 230 -4.36 -17.79 9.03
C VAL A 230 -5.28 -18.11 7.84
N PRO A 231 -5.04 -17.57 6.64
CA PRO A 231 -5.81 -17.93 5.46
C PRO A 231 -5.39 -19.30 4.90
N PHE A 232 -6.36 -20.05 4.39
CA PHE A 232 -6.13 -21.34 3.76
C PHE A 232 -6.93 -21.52 2.46
N ALA A 233 -6.49 -22.49 1.65
CA ALA A 233 -7.26 -23.00 0.52
C ALA A 233 -7.26 -24.53 0.55
N LEU A 234 -8.42 -25.15 0.26
CA LEU A 234 -8.51 -26.60 0.13
C LEU A 234 -7.87 -27.07 -1.18
N ARG A 235 -7.21 -28.22 -1.12
CA ARG A 235 -6.68 -28.93 -2.30
C ARG A 235 -7.63 -30.01 -2.80
N GLY A 236 -8.53 -30.49 -1.93
CA GLY A 236 -9.54 -31.48 -2.25
C GLY A 236 -10.94 -30.88 -2.40
N LYS A 237 -11.90 -31.74 -2.72
CA LYS A 237 -13.32 -31.36 -2.83
C LYS A 237 -13.94 -31.20 -1.45
N GLY A 238 -14.63 -30.10 -1.21
CA GLY A 238 -15.33 -29.81 0.03
C GLY A 238 -15.51 -28.32 0.25
N ILE A 239 -16.29 -27.95 1.26
CA ILE A 239 -16.45 -26.58 1.73
C ILE A 239 -16.15 -26.62 3.22
N ALA A 240 -15.07 -25.95 3.63
CA ALA A 240 -14.75 -25.81 5.03
C ALA A 240 -15.70 -24.76 5.65
N ARG A 241 -16.31 -25.09 6.78
CA ARG A 241 -17.22 -24.20 7.51
C ARG A 241 -16.68 -23.91 8.90
N ALA A 242 -17.16 -22.84 9.50
CA ALA A 242 -16.82 -22.48 10.88
C ALA A 242 -16.98 -23.68 11.82
N GLY A 243 -16.01 -23.85 12.72
CA GLY A 243 -15.97 -24.93 13.70
C GLY A 243 -15.33 -26.24 13.22
N PHE A 244 -15.01 -26.41 11.94
CA PHE A 244 -14.31 -27.60 11.46
C PHE A 244 -12.85 -27.61 11.97
N ARG A 245 -12.41 -28.79 12.45
CA ARG A 245 -11.09 -28.95 13.07
C ARG A 245 -9.99 -28.94 12.04
N VAL A 246 -8.85 -28.35 12.41
CA VAL A 246 -7.64 -28.27 11.57
C VAL A 246 -6.53 -29.10 12.20
N PHE A 247 -5.86 -29.90 11.37
CA PHE A 247 -4.81 -30.81 11.78
C PHE A 247 -3.51 -30.55 11.01
N LYS A 248 -2.38 -30.83 11.66
CA LYS A 248 -1.06 -30.90 11.04
C LYS A 248 -0.30 -32.09 11.65
N ASN A 249 0.23 -32.97 10.81
CA ASN A 249 0.95 -34.18 11.26
C ASN A 249 0.14 -35.08 12.24
N GLY A 250 -1.19 -35.11 12.08
CA GLY A 250 -2.09 -35.91 12.93
C GLY A 250 -2.57 -35.20 14.20
N GLU A 251 -1.97 -34.07 14.60
CA GLU A 251 -2.33 -33.31 15.77
C GLU A 251 -3.37 -32.22 15.42
N GLU A 252 -4.35 -31.98 16.28
CA GLU A 252 -5.28 -30.89 16.15
C GLU A 252 -4.60 -29.57 16.54
N ILE A 253 -4.53 -28.63 15.59
CA ILE A 253 -3.83 -27.34 15.74
C ILE A 253 -4.76 -26.12 15.75
N GLY A 254 -6.06 -26.32 15.54
CA GLY A 254 -7.02 -25.20 15.50
C GLY A 254 -8.34 -25.58 14.84
N PHE A 255 -9.06 -24.55 14.42
CA PHE A 255 -10.38 -24.70 13.79
C PHE A 255 -10.60 -23.65 12.70
N VAL A 256 -11.48 -23.94 11.76
CA VAL A 256 -11.92 -23.01 10.72
C VAL A 256 -12.83 -21.96 11.33
N THR A 257 -12.56 -20.67 11.08
CA THR A 257 -13.38 -19.55 11.52
C THR A 257 -14.40 -19.17 10.44
N SER A 258 -13.99 -19.16 9.19
CA SER A 258 -14.84 -18.81 8.05
C SER A 258 -14.43 -19.58 6.80
N GLY A 259 -15.39 -19.85 5.90
CA GLY A 259 -15.08 -20.52 4.65
C GLY A 259 -16.16 -20.42 3.59
N THR A 260 -15.73 -20.32 2.35
CA THR A 260 -16.60 -20.17 1.16
C THR A 260 -16.01 -20.86 -0.05
N MET A 261 -16.78 -20.93 -1.13
CA MET A 261 -16.34 -21.38 -2.46
C MET A 261 -16.19 -20.19 -3.38
N VAL A 262 -15.05 -20.09 -4.06
CA VAL A 262 -14.76 -19.02 -5.02
C VAL A 262 -14.34 -19.61 -6.37
N PRO A 263 -14.69 -18.94 -7.49
CA PRO A 263 -14.13 -19.29 -8.78
C PRO A 263 -12.65 -18.86 -8.85
N TYR A 264 -11.85 -19.65 -9.54
CA TYR A 264 -10.51 -19.26 -9.95
C TYR A 264 -10.25 -19.64 -11.40
N TRP A 265 -9.38 -18.88 -12.06
CA TRP A 265 -9.03 -19.11 -13.44
C TRP A 265 -7.99 -20.21 -13.56
N LYS A 266 -8.20 -21.14 -14.50
CA LYS A 266 -7.15 -22.06 -14.90
C LYS A 266 -6.04 -21.33 -15.65
N THR A 267 -4.84 -21.79 -15.47
CA THR A 267 -3.69 -21.30 -16.23
C THR A 267 -3.13 -22.41 -17.10
N ALA A 268 -2.60 -22.05 -18.26
CA ALA A 268 -1.80 -22.90 -19.13
C ALA A 268 -0.42 -22.28 -19.34
N GLY A 269 0.53 -23.09 -19.80
CA GLY A 269 1.92 -22.68 -19.93
C GLY A 269 2.74 -22.91 -18.65
N ALA A 270 4.02 -22.58 -18.72
CA ALA A 270 4.95 -22.70 -17.61
C ALA A 270 5.89 -21.47 -17.56
N GLY A 271 6.25 -21.05 -16.36
CA GLY A 271 7.13 -19.88 -16.18
C GLY A 271 6.54 -18.61 -16.80
N LEU A 272 7.29 -17.93 -17.63
CA LEU A 272 6.87 -16.67 -18.29
C LEU A 272 5.78 -16.85 -19.35
N SER A 273 5.55 -18.08 -19.84
CA SER A 273 4.45 -18.36 -20.79
C SER A 273 3.13 -18.68 -20.09
N THR A 274 3.07 -18.60 -18.76
CA THR A 274 1.83 -18.85 -18.02
C THR A 274 0.79 -17.77 -18.34
N HIS A 275 -0.38 -18.19 -18.78
CA HIS A 275 -1.51 -17.30 -19.09
C HIS A 275 -2.84 -17.91 -18.62
N PHE A 276 -3.86 -17.08 -18.45
CA PHE A 276 -5.20 -17.52 -18.11
C PHE A 276 -5.88 -18.14 -19.33
N THR A 277 -6.52 -19.30 -19.15
CA THR A 277 -7.18 -20.05 -20.25
C THR A 277 -8.61 -19.59 -20.51
N GLY A 278 -9.22 -18.79 -19.75
CA GLY A 278 -10.66 -18.52 -19.82
C GLY A 278 -11.54 -19.60 -19.17
N GLU A 279 -10.98 -20.76 -18.78
CA GLU A 279 -11.69 -21.77 -17.99
C GLU A 279 -11.67 -21.42 -16.51
N ARG A 280 -12.77 -21.74 -15.81
CA ARG A 280 -12.90 -21.51 -14.36
C ARG A 280 -13.12 -22.83 -13.64
N GLU A 281 -12.55 -22.92 -12.45
CA GLU A 281 -12.85 -23.95 -11.47
C GLU A 281 -13.27 -23.31 -10.16
N MET A 282 -13.90 -24.11 -9.28
CA MET A 282 -14.28 -23.66 -7.95
C MET A 282 -13.27 -24.19 -6.93
N ARG A 283 -12.88 -23.33 -5.99
CA ARG A 283 -11.99 -23.66 -4.87
C ARG A 283 -12.61 -23.20 -3.56
N ALA A 284 -12.53 -24.03 -2.54
CA ALA A 284 -12.85 -23.62 -1.19
C ALA A 284 -11.67 -22.87 -0.57
N ILE A 285 -11.92 -21.68 -0.07
CA ILE A 285 -10.99 -20.86 0.70
C ILE A 285 -11.61 -20.51 2.05
N GLY A 286 -10.77 -20.04 2.97
CA GLY A 286 -11.26 -19.57 4.27
C GLY A 286 -10.17 -19.02 5.16
N LEU A 287 -10.60 -18.72 6.38
CA LEU A 287 -9.76 -18.34 7.50
C LEU A 287 -9.87 -19.41 8.60
N MET A 288 -8.78 -19.65 9.30
CA MET A 288 -8.72 -20.57 10.42
C MET A 288 -7.96 -19.95 11.59
N MET A 289 -8.40 -20.23 12.81
CA MET A 289 -7.69 -19.94 14.05
C MET A 289 -6.80 -21.14 14.36
N ALA A 290 -5.50 -21.04 14.07
CA ALA A 290 -4.58 -22.17 14.16
C ALA A 290 -3.21 -21.77 14.72
N ASP A 291 -2.37 -22.73 15.04
CA ASP A 291 -1.06 -22.56 15.64
C ASP A 291 -0.26 -21.41 15.02
N SER A 292 0.24 -20.53 15.86
CA SER A 292 0.94 -19.32 15.43
C SER A 292 2.24 -19.58 14.67
N ARG A 293 2.78 -20.80 14.69
CA ARG A 293 3.97 -21.22 13.97
C ARG A 293 3.72 -21.54 12.49
N LEU A 294 2.45 -21.62 12.06
CA LEU A 294 2.13 -21.88 10.66
C LEU A 294 2.68 -20.80 9.74
N LYS A 295 3.28 -21.22 8.63
CA LYS A 295 3.84 -20.36 7.58
C LYS A 295 3.11 -20.58 6.26
N LYS A 296 3.30 -19.65 5.35
CA LYS A 296 2.85 -19.79 3.95
C LYS A 296 3.36 -21.10 3.38
N ASP A 297 2.51 -21.77 2.61
CA ASP A 297 2.73 -23.06 1.95
C ASP A 297 2.76 -24.28 2.89
N ASP A 298 2.59 -24.11 4.20
CA ASP A 298 2.45 -25.21 5.12
C ASP A 298 1.24 -26.08 4.75
N PRO A 299 1.41 -27.42 4.62
CA PRO A 299 0.29 -28.33 4.45
C PRO A 299 -0.45 -28.49 5.78
N VAL A 300 -1.75 -28.48 5.71
CA VAL A 300 -2.66 -28.79 6.83
C VAL A 300 -3.82 -29.66 6.32
N GLU A 301 -4.55 -30.27 7.21
CA GLU A 301 -5.74 -31.05 6.89
C GLU A 301 -6.94 -30.44 7.62
N ILE A 302 -8.10 -30.39 6.96
CA ILE A 302 -9.35 -29.92 7.57
C ILE A 302 -10.33 -31.08 7.61
N GLU A 303 -10.89 -31.36 8.78
CA GLU A 303 -11.87 -32.42 8.94
C GLU A 303 -13.26 -31.94 8.50
N ILE A 304 -13.72 -32.43 7.36
CA ILE A 304 -15.02 -32.12 6.80
C ILE A 304 -15.90 -33.37 6.87
N ARG A 305 -16.92 -33.35 7.71
CA ARG A 305 -17.87 -34.47 7.90
C ARG A 305 -17.15 -35.82 8.20
N GLY A 306 -16.14 -35.77 9.05
CA GLY A 306 -15.36 -36.94 9.46
C GLY A 306 -14.28 -37.39 8.50
N THR A 307 -14.07 -36.66 7.39
CA THR A 307 -12.99 -36.96 6.44
C THR A 307 -11.97 -35.83 6.46
N ARG A 308 -10.70 -36.11 6.55
CA ARG A 308 -9.59 -35.16 6.47
C ARG A 308 -9.30 -34.81 5.01
N ILE A 309 -9.42 -33.55 4.67
CA ILE A 309 -9.18 -33.00 3.33
C ILE A 309 -7.92 -32.14 3.36
N ASP A 310 -7.02 -32.39 2.44
CA ASP A 310 -5.79 -31.61 2.26
C ASP A 310 -6.10 -30.13 2.04
N ALA A 311 -5.40 -29.28 2.75
CA ALA A 311 -5.43 -27.84 2.61
C ALA A 311 -4.00 -27.27 2.67
N VAL A 312 -3.85 -26.01 2.34
CA VAL A 312 -2.58 -25.30 2.39
C VAL A 312 -2.78 -23.89 2.92
N VAL A 313 -1.83 -23.41 3.71
CA VAL A 313 -1.77 -22.02 4.13
C VAL A 313 -1.42 -21.13 2.92
N VAL A 314 -2.23 -20.11 2.68
CA VAL A 314 -2.05 -19.18 1.56
C VAL A 314 -1.73 -17.76 2.06
N PRO A 315 -1.16 -16.87 1.21
CA PRO A 315 -0.86 -15.51 1.63
C PRO A 315 -2.12 -14.65 1.78
N TRP A 316 -2.02 -13.60 2.59
CA TRP A 316 -3.01 -12.54 2.66
C TRP A 316 -2.94 -11.68 1.39
N HIS A 317 -4.05 -11.54 0.67
CA HIS A 317 -4.06 -10.82 -0.61
C HIS A 317 -3.86 -9.30 -0.46
N LEU A 318 -4.19 -8.68 0.69
CA LEU A 318 -4.02 -7.24 0.95
C LEU A 318 -2.58 -6.72 0.85
N ARG A 319 -1.60 -7.59 0.59
CA ARG A 319 -0.18 -7.24 0.48
C ARG A 319 0.33 -7.16 -0.95
N SER A 320 -0.44 -6.65 -1.89
CA SER A 320 -0.09 -6.56 -3.31
C SER A 320 0.10 -7.89 -4.05
N ASP A 321 0.00 -9.01 -3.35
CA ASP A 321 -0.02 -10.32 -3.99
C ASP A 321 -1.41 -10.62 -4.56
N ALA A 322 -1.47 -11.49 -5.57
CA ALA A 322 -2.75 -11.97 -6.06
C ALA A 322 -3.56 -12.62 -4.92
N PRO A 323 -4.88 -12.43 -4.88
CA PRO A 323 -5.72 -13.08 -3.88
C PRO A 323 -5.48 -14.59 -3.84
N PRO A 324 -5.63 -15.25 -2.67
CA PRO A 324 -5.37 -16.70 -2.55
C PRO A 324 -6.10 -17.54 -3.60
N TYR A 325 -7.31 -17.16 -3.95
CA TYR A 325 -8.11 -17.86 -4.95
C TYR A 325 -7.61 -17.66 -6.40
N ALA A 326 -6.92 -16.56 -6.69
CA ALA A 326 -6.36 -16.27 -8.01
C ALA A 326 -4.99 -16.93 -8.23
N MET A 327 -4.33 -17.36 -7.16
CA MET A 327 -3.04 -18.06 -7.26
C MET A 327 -3.28 -19.56 -7.48
N PRO A 328 -2.76 -20.16 -8.57
CA PRO A 328 -2.86 -21.60 -8.76
C PRO A 328 -2.09 -22.33 -7.66
N ILE A 329 -2.75 -23.26 -6.97
CA ILE A 329 -2.08 -24.15 -6.03
C ILE A 329 -1.57 -25.34 -6.84
N VAL A 330 -0.30 -25.28 -7.20
CA VAL A 330 0.36 -26.38 -7.89
C VAL A 330 0.82 -27.40 -6.84
N ARG A 331 0.21 -28.60 -6.83
CA ARG A 331 0.72 -29.73 -6.06
C ARG A 331 1.93 -30.29 -6.81
N ARG A 332 3.12 -29.86 -6.41
CA ARG A 332 4.35 -30.50 -6.89
C ARG A 332 4.59 -31.75 -6.04
N PRO A 333 4.74 -32.96 -6.62
CA PRO A 333 5.24 -34.10 -5.89
C PRO A 333 6.56 -33.74 -5.20
N ALA A 334 6.78 -34.29 -3.99
CA ALA A 334 8.00 -34.01 -3.23
C ALA A 334 9.27 -34.31 -4.05
N GLU A 335 9.19 -35.34 -4.92
CA GLU A 335 10.25 -35.76 -5.82
C GLU A 335 10.59 -34.72 -6.93
N GLU A 336 9.65 -33.80 -7.29
CA GLU A 336 9.93 -32.73 -8.28
C GLU A 336 10.52 -31.48 -7.64
N ARG A 337 10.43 -31.31 -6.30
CA ARG A 337 11.02 -30.16 -5.61
C ARG A 337 12.54 -30.19 -5.55
N GLU A 338 13.14 -31.35 -5.65
CA GLU A 338 14.58 -31.60 -5.46
C GLU A 338 15.32 -32.15 -6.68
N LYS A 339 14.66 -32.33 -7.82
CA LYS A 339 15.43 -32.62 -9.03
C LYS A 339 16.21 -31.35 -9.39
N PRO A 340 17.56 -31.35 -9.20
CA PRO A 340 18.36 -30.35 -9.90
C PRO A 340 17.95 -30.45 -11.35
N LEU A 341 17.84 -29.32 -12.05
CA LEU A 341 17.59 -29.30 -13.49
C LEU A 341 18.51 -30.37 -14.12
N ALA A 342 17.99 -31.58 -14.37
CA ALA A 342 18.72 -32.66 -14.99
C ALA A 342 18.93 -32.26 -16.45
N GLY A 343 20.15 -32.11 -16.86
CA GLY A 343 20.56 -31.72 -18.19
C GLY A 343 21.97 -31.15 -18.17
N ALA A 344 22.68 -31.31 -19.27
CA ALA A 344 23.97 -30.64 -19.46
C ALA A 344 23.80 -29.13 -19.33
N TRP A 345 24.83 -28.41 -18.87
CA TRP A 345 24.80 -26.95 -18.74
C TRP A 345 24.38 -26.25 -20.04
N GLN A 346 24.70 -26.83 -21.18
CA GLN A 346 24.31 -26.35 -22.49
C GLN A 346 22.80 -26.31 -22.67
N GLU A 347 22.05 -27.38 -22.29
CA GLU A 347 20.59 -27.43 -22.40
C GLU A 347 19.93 -26.36 -21.53
N LYS A 348 20.43 -26.17 -20.30
CA LYS A 348 19.95 -25.11 -19.39
C LYS A 348 20.19 -23.73 -19.94
N THR A 349 21.35 -23.52 -20.55
CA THR A 349 21.72 -22.24 -21.18
C THR A 349 20.83 -21.94 -22.38
N PHE A 350 20.56 -22.94 -23.24
CA PHE A 350 19.66 -22.78 -24.37
C PHE A 350 18.21 -22.52 -23.93
N ASP A 351 17.72 -23.23 -22.91
CA ASP A 351 16.37 -22.98 -22.33
C ASP A 351 16.23 -21.54 -21.81
N LEU A 352 17.24 -21.04 -21.09
CA LEU A 352 17.25 -19.65 -20.62
C LEU A 352 17.28 -18.64 -21.76
N LEU A 353 18.10 -18.91 -22.79
CA LEU A 353 18.19 -18.03 -23.98
C LEU A 353 16.87 -17.99 -24.74
N GLU A 354 16.24 -19.15 -24.95
CA GLU A 354 14.94 -19.24 -25.61
C GLU A 354 13.87 -18.48 -24.85
N LYS A 355 13.78 -18.67 -23.52
CA LYS A 355 12.87 -17.94 -22.66
C LYS A 355 13.11 -16.43 -22.69
N ALA A 356 14.36 -15.98 -22.71
CA ALA A 356 14.71 -14.56 -22.84
C ALA A 356 14.26 -13.98 -24.19
N ILE A 357 14.43 -14.75 -25.28
CA ILE A 357 13.96 -14.35 -26.62
C ILE A 357 12.43 -14.25 -26.64
N GLN A 358 11.73 -15.28 -26.14
CA GLN A 358 10.27 -15.32 -26.07
C GLN A 358 9.73 -14.15 -25.24
N ASN A 359 10.30 -13.89 -24.06
CA ASN A 359 9.93 -12.75 -23.23
C ASN A 359 10.18 -11.41 -23.97
N THR A 360 11.27 -11.28 -24.68
CA THR A 360 11.59 -10.06 -25.44
C THR A 360 10.57 -9.83 -26.55
N LEU A 361 10.23 -10.87 -27.32
CA LEU A 361 9.23 -10.80 -28.37
C LEU A 361 7.87 -10.43 -27.80
N TRP A 362 7.42 -11.11 -26.75
CA TRP A 362 6.17 -10.80 -26.08
C TRP A 362 6.10 -9.34 -25.59
N ARG A 363 7.13 -8.87 -24.89
CA ARG A 363 7.21 -7.48 -24.39
C ARG A 363 7.19 -6.44 -25.52
N GLN A 364 7.79 -6.72 -26.66
CA GLN A 364 7.96 -5.76 -27.76
C GLN A 364 6.86 -5.83 -28.83
N THR A 365 6.17 -6.95 -28.95
CA THR A 365 5.16 -7.16 -30.01
C THR A 365 3.75 -7.33 -29.51
N GLU A 366 3.56 -7.85 -28.29
CA GLU A 366 2.26 -8.19 -27.75
C GLU A 366 1.85 -7.33 -26.54
N CYS A 367 2.77 -6.57 -25.96
CA CYS A 367 2.54 -5.74 -24.80
C CYS A 367 2.60 -4.25 -25.11
N ILE A 368 1.74 -3.47 -24.44
CA ILE A 368 1.86 -2.03 -24.31
C ILE A 368 2.49 -1.74 -22.94
N ASN A 369 3.74 -1.30 -22.92
CA ASN A 369 4.43 -0.92 -21.70
C ASN A 369 3.90 0.45 -21.21
N LEU A 370 3.29 0.47 -20.05
CA LEU A 370 2.73 1.70 -19.45
C LEU A 370 3.62 2.28 -18.33
N ILE A 371 4.79 1.71 -18.09
CA ILE A 371 5.75 2.23 -17.11
C ILE A 371 6.71 3.18 -17.84
N PRO A 372 6.58 4.51 -17.67
CA PRO A 372 7.35 5.48 -18.45
C PRO A 372 8.84 5.51 -18.13
N SER A 373 9.25 4.94 -17.00
CA SER A 373 10.68 4.80 -16.62
C SER A 373 11.36 3.57 -17.21
N GLU A 374 10.63 2.65 -17.84
CA GLU A 374 11.20 1.51 -18.55
C GLU A 374 11.57 1.90 -19.98
N GLN A 375 12.72 1.39 -20.47
CA GLN A 375 13.23 1.70 -21.78
C GLN A 375 13.43 0.46 -22.65
N THR A 376 13.07 0.56 -23.93
CA THR A 376 13.50 -0.39 -24.94
C THR A 376 14.77 0.16 -25.60
N VAL A 377 15.92 -0.38 -25.22
CA VAL A 377 17.21 0.08 -25.73
C VAL A 377 17.39 -0.27 -27.22
N SER A 378 18.05 0.62 -27.96
CA SER A 378 18.35 0.40 -29.37
C SER A 378 19.29 -0.81 -29.61
N PRO A 379 19.29 -1.42 -30.78
CA PRO A 379 20.24 -2.50 -31.13
C PRO A 379 21.70 -2.12 -30.91
N MET A 380 22.07 -0.87 -31.13
CA MET A 380 23.44 -0.35 -30.93
C MET A 380 23.78 -0.35 -29.44
N VAL A 381 22.91 0.17 -28.57
CA VAL A 381 23.12 0.18 -27.12
C VAL A 381 23.24 -1.25 -26.58
N ARG A 382 22.39 -2.18 -27.04
CA ARG A 382 22.51 -3.59 -26.67
C ARG A 382 23.87 -4.20 -27.01
N ARG A 383 24.44 -3.85 -28.17
CA ARG A 383 25.80 -4.31 -28.56
C ARG A 383 26.86 -3.74 -27.63
N LEU A 384 26.78 -2.47 -27.28
CA LEU A 384 27.75 -1.83 -26.38
C LEU A 384 27.70 -2.43 -24.96
N ILE A 385 26.53 -2.75 -24.44
CA ILE A 385 26.36 -3.34 -23.11
C ILE A 385 27.05 -4.72 -23.00
N VAL A 386 27.14 -5.51 -24.07
CA VAL A 386 27.73 -6.85 -24.03
C VAL A 386 29.20 -6.87 -24.47
N MET A 387 29.81 -5.71 -24.74
CA MET A 387 31.24 -5.61 -25.12
C MET A 387 32.15 -5.61 -23.90
N ASP A 388 33.43 -5.94 -24.11
CA ASP A 388 34.44 -6.09 -23.06
C ASP A 388 34.50 -4.94 -22.03
N PRO A 389 34.39 -3.65 -22.39
CA PRO A 389 34.44 -2.55 -21.42
C PRO A 389 33.37 -2.62 -20.32
N ALA A 390 32.20 -3.20 -20.59
CA ALA A 390 31.14 -3.34 -19.62
C ALA A 390 31.48 -4.31 -18.44
N PHE A 391 32.57 -5.08 -18.58
CA PHE A 391 33.02 -6.07 -17.59
C PHE A 391 34.36 -5.68 -16.95
N ARG A 392 34.77 -4.42 -17.05
CA ARG A 392 36.02 -3.91 -16.51
C ARG A 392 35.81 -2.94 -15.35
N TYR A 393 36.74 -2.89 -14.43
CA TYR A 393 36.81 -1.85 -13.44
C TYR A 393 37.26 -0.54 -14.06
N ALA A 394 36.54 0.54 -13.79
CA ALA A 394 36.89 1.89 -14.26
C ALA A 394 36.85 2.89 -13.12
N GLU A 395 37.22 2.46 -11.90
CA GLU A 395 37.29 3.31 -10.73
C GLU A 395 38.26 4.46 -10.92
N HIS A 396 37.83 5.66 -10.63
CA HIS A 396 38.64 6.87 -10.72
C HIS A 396 38.20 7.89 -9.67
N ARG A 397 39.04 8.85 -9.36
CA ARG A 397 38.72 10.01 -8.55
C ARG A 397 39.59 11.19 -8.88
N SER A 398 39.11 12.40 -8.64
CA SER A 398 39.88 13.62 -8.67
C SER A 398 40.89 13.68 -7.51
N LEU A 399 42.18 13.95 -7.80
CA LEU A 399 43.23 14.05 -6.80
C LEU A 399 43.84 15.48 -6.79
N ARG A 400 43.78 16.15 -5.62
CA ARG A 400 44.38 17.48 -5.43
C ARG A 400 45.88 17.51 -5.75
N SER A 401 46.60 16.44 -5.42
CA SER A 401 48.03 16.29 -5.74
C SER A 401 48.32 16.30 -7.23
N TYR A 402 47.30 16.12 -8.07
CA TYR A 402 47.37 16.18 -9.52
C TYR A 402 46.50 17.32 -10.10
N TYR A 403 46.38 18.43 -9.35
CA TYR A 403 45.60 19.60 -9.77
C TYR A 403 44.13 19.31 -10.06
N ASP A 404 43.53 18.46 -9.22
CA ASP A 404 42.16 17.99 -9.33
C ASP A 404 41.87 17.19 -10.65
N THR A 405 42.91 16.64 -11.26
CA THR A 405 42.75 15.75 -12.44
C THR A 405 42.18 14.41 -11.99
N GLU A 406 41.29 13.86 -12.81
CA GLU A 406 40.78 12.51 -12.64
C GLU A 406 41.87 11.47 -12.84
N VAL A 407 42.04 10.58 -11.89
CA VAL A 407 43.03 9.50 -11.90
C VAL A 407 42.33 8.16 -11.89
N PHE A 408 42.48 7.40 -12.96
CA PHE A 408 41.98 6.05 -13.11
C PHE A 408 42.95 5.05 -12.47
N TYR A 409 42.38 4.05 -11.74
CA TYR A 409 43.18 3.05 -11.04
C TYR A 409 43.60 1.88 -11.91
N TYR A 410 42.96 1.69 -13.06
CA TYR A 410 43.19 0.58 -13.97
C TYR A 410 43.51 1.05 -15.37
N GLN A 411 44.36 0.30 -16.08
CA GLN A 411 44.69 0.57 -17.46
C GLN A 411 43.58 0.09 -18.41
N GLY A 412 43.51 0.71 -19.61
CA GLY A 412 42.54 0.34 -20.63
C GLY A 412 41.11 0.79 -20.33
N THR A 413 40.97 1.85 -19.51
CA THR A 413 39.67 2.44 -19.15
C THR A 413 39.33 3.68 -19.98
N ASP A 414 40.15 4.07 -20.92
CA ASP A 414 39.99 5.29 -21.76
C ASP A 414 38.62 5.32 -22.47
N PHE A 415 38.12 4.16 -22.90
CA PHE A 415 36.81 4.07 -23.53
C PHE A 415 35.69 4.46 -22.55
N ILE A 416 35.74 4.03 -21.27
CA ILE A 416 34.73 4.36 -20.24
C ILE A 416 34.81 5.85 -19.94
N ASP A 417 35.99 6.42 -19.78
CA ASP A 417 36.17 7.87 -19.60
C ASP A 417 35.54 8.65 -20.75
N HIS A 418 35.78 8.22 -22.00
CA HIS A 418 35.16 8.84 -23.17
C HIS A 418 33.62 8.75 -23.13
N VAL A 419 33.07 7.61 -22.77
CA VAL A 419 31.61 7.42 -22.62
C VAL A 419 31.03 8.35 -21.54
N GLU A 420 31.65 8.39 -20.36
CA GLU A 420 31.21 9.28 -19.28
C GLU A 420 31.28 10.75 -19.65
N THR A 421 32.38 11.16 -20.26
CA THR A 421 32.58 12.53 -20.73
C THR A 421 31.55 12.93 -21.77
N LEU A 422 31.34 12.08 -22.79
CA LEU A 422 30.33 12.33 -23.82
C LEU A 422 28.92 12.41 -23.24
N LEU A 423 28.55 11.49 -22.34
CA LEU A 423 27.26 11.50 -21.71
C LEU A 423 27.04 12.76 -20.86
N LYS A 424 28.04 13.19 -20.08
CA LYS A 424 27.99 14.47 -19.33
C LYS A 424 27.75 15.66 -20.29
N GLN A 425 28.46 15.74 -21.39
CA GLN A 425 28.30 16.81 -22.37
C GLN A 425 26.89 16.83 -22.99
N GLU A 426 26.39 15.68 -23.42
CA GLU A 426 25.08 15.59 -24.04
C GLU A 426 23.93 15.85 -23.02
N MET A 427 24.08 15.38 -21.80
CA MET A 427 23.10 15.66 -20.74
C MET A 427 23.12 17.13 -20.32
N ASN A 428 24.29 17.77 -20.20
CA ASN A 428 24.39 19.20 -19.93
C ASN A 428 23.66 20.01 -21.01
N ARG A 429 23.85 19.64 -22.28
CA ARG A 429 23.18 20.30 -23.41
C ARG A 429 21.67 20.05 -23.40
N TYR A 430 21.26 18.81 -23.14
CA TYR A 430 19.85 18.42 -23.14
C TYR A 430 19.05 19.07 -21.99
N LEU A 431 19.64 19.12 -20.80
CA LEU A 431 19.02 19.65 -19.59
C LEU A 431 19.28 21.14 -19.36
N GLU A 432 20.20 21.76 -20.13
CA GLU A 432 20.65 23.14 -19.93
C GLU A 432 21.18 23.39 -18.50
N CYS A 433 21.89 22.40 -17.95
CA CYS A 433 22.45 22.46 -16.59
C CYS A 433 24.00 22.54 -16.61
N ARG A 434 24.60 22.85 -15.46
CA ARG A 434 26.06 23.05 -15.37
C ARG A 434 26.84 21.77 -15.11
N GLU A 435 26.30 20.92 -14.24
CA GLU A 435 26.96 19.71 -13.74
C GLU A 435 26.04 18.51 -13.88
N VAL A 436 26.62 17.37 -14.26
CA VAL A 436 25.92 16.09 -14.38
C VAL A 436 26.75 14.98 -13.75
N GLU A 437 26.14 14.17 -12.89
CA GLU A 437 26.69 12.92 -12.40
C GLU A 437 26.07 11.74 -13.15
N VAL A 438 26.86 10.94 -13.82
CA VAL A 438 26.42 9.85 -14.73
C VAL A 438 26.67 8.45 -14.19
N ARG A 439 27.33 8.31 -13.02
CA ARG A 439 27.77 7.01 -12.48
C ARG A 439 26.70 6.29 -11.65
N VAL A 440 25.57 6.90 -11.41
CA VAL A 440 24.46 6.29 -10.67
C VAL A 440 23.72 5.27 -11.54
N LEU A 441 23.33 4.13 -10.91
CA LEU A 441 22.74 3.00 -11.63
C LEU A 441 21.21 2.94 -11.59
N SER A 442 20.57 3.79 -10.77
CA SER A 442 19.11 3.81 -10.63
C SER A 442 18.62 5.14 -10.06
N GLY A 443 17.33 5.46 -10.27
CA GLY A 443 16.68 6.62 -9.64
C GLY A 443 16.74 6.60 -8.12
N GLN A 444 16.63 5.42 -7.51
CA GLN A 444 16.79 5.25 -6.06
C GLN A 444 18.20 5.66 -5.59
N MET A 445 19.23 5.26 -6.33
CA MET A 445 20.63 5.65 -6.04
C MET A 445 20.83 7.15 -6.28
N ALA A 446 20.30 7.69 -7.36
CA ALA A 446 20.38 9.11 -7.67
C ALA A 446 19.80 9.97 -6.53
N ASN A 447 18.60 9.66 -6.07
CA ASN A 447 17.98 10.35 -4.94
C ASN A 447 18.80 10.16 -3.64
N ALA A 448 19.33 8.97 -3.36
CA ALA A 448 20.17 8.74 -2.19
C ALA A 448 21.46 9.59 -2.22
N VAL A 449 22.10 9.74 -3.38
CA VAL A 449 23.29 10.59 -3.57
C VAL A 449 22.94 12.05 -3.31
N VAL A 450 21.83 12.56 -3.88
CA VAL A 450 21.37 13.93 -3.65
C VAL A 450 21.08 14.17 -2.18
N PHE A 451 20.36 13.28 -1.50
CA PHE A 451 20.02 13.44 -0.08
C PHE A 451 21.27 13.36 0.81
N SER A 452 22.20 12.47 0.50
CA SER A 452 23.49 12.40 1.21
C SER A 452 24.29 13.69 1.03
N GLY A 453 24.42 14.16 -0.19
CA GLY A 453 25.11 15.42 -0.49
C GLY A 453 24.46 16.63 0.20
N LEU A 454 23.13 16.65 0.27
CA LEU A 454 22.40 17.70 0.97
C LEU A 454 22.66 17.65 2.49
N VAL A 455 22.64 16.44 3.09
CA VAL A 455 22.99 16.28 4.52
C VAL A 455 24.41 16.75 4.78
N ASP A 456 25.38 16.39 3.93
CA ASP A 456 26.78 16.86 4.05
C ASP A 456 26.86 18.39 3.94
N TYR A 457 26.14 18.97 2.99
CA TYR A 457 26.08 20.43 2.82
C TYR A 457 25.49 21.13 4.04
N LEU A 458 24.39 20.63 4.58
CA LEU A 458 23.74 21.20 5.76
C LEU A 458 24.61 21.09 7.03
N ASN A 459 25.53 20.14 7.10
CA ASN A 459 26.43 19.90 8.21
C ASN A 459 27.88 20.38 7.95
N ARG A 460 28.13 21.10 6.85
CA ARG A 460 29.49 21.54 6.46
C ARG A 460 30.21 22.42 7.49
N GLY A 461 29.45 23.13 8.32
CA GLY A 461 29.97 24.00 9.38
C GLY A 461 30.44 23.29 10.64
N ASP A 462 29.93 22.09 10.90
CA ASP A 462 30.29 21.28 12.05
C ASP A 462 30.39 19.80 11.67
N ARG A 463 31.59 19.31 11.48
CA ARG A 463 31.90 17.92 11.13
C ARG A 463 32.26 17.05 12.33
N LYS A 464 32.19 17.57 13.54
CA LYS A 464 32.59 16.86 14.77
C LYS A 464 31.42 16.22 15.50
N THR A 465 30.22 16.73 15.29
CA THR A 465 28.99 16.17 15.84
C THR A 465 28.32 15.21 14.86
N GLU A 466 27.36 14.40 15.34
CA GLU A 466 26.55 13.54 14.48
C GLU A 466 25.79 14.41 13.47
N PRO A 467 25.86 14.11 12.17
CA PRO A 467 25.20 14.90 11.15
C PRO A 467 23.68 14.96 11.36
N ARG A 468 23.14 16.17 11.41
CA ARG A 468 21.70 16.34 11.46
C ARG A 468 21.06 15.98 10.13
N ARG A 469 19.89 15.39 10.18
CA ARG A 469 19.05 15.09 9.02
C ARG A 469 18.36 16.34 8.49
N ILE A 470 17.81 16.26 7.26
CA ILE A 470 16.95 17.27 6.67
C ILE A 470 15.73 17.46 7.59
N ARG A 471 15.47 18.68 8.05
CA ARG A 471 14.45 18.96 9.08
C ARG A 471 13.04 18.80 8.58
N SER A 472 12.78 19.23 7.35
CA SER A 472 11.45 19.18 6.74
C SER A 472 11.53 19.06 5.22
N VAL A 473 10.66 18.25 4.66
CA VAL A 473 10.57 17.99 3.23
C VAL A 473 9.13 18.20 2.78
N LEU A 474 8.94 18.79 1.60
CA LEU A 474 7.66 18.89 0.92
C LEU A 474 7.75 18.10 -0.39
N ASN A 475 6.87 17.12 -0.62
CA ASN A 475 6.89 16.29 -1.81
C ASN A 475 5.49 15.94 -2.33
N ASN A 476 5.43 15.27 -3.47
CA ASN A 476 4.18 14.71 -4.00
C ASN A 476 3.78 13.43 -3.24
N HIS A 477 2.52 13.35 -2.82
CA HIS A 477 2.00 12.16 -2.12
C HIS A 477 1.96 10.95 -3.07
N ILE A 478 2.38 9.77 -2.58
CA ILE A 478 2.47 8.55 -3.39
C ILE A 478 1.13 8.15 -4.04
N ILE A 479 0.01 8.26 -3.31
CA ILE A 479 -1.34 7.93 -3.83
C ILE A 479 -1.78 8.89 -4.96
N ARG A 480 -1.17 10.07 -5.03
CA ARG A 480 -1.43 11.09 -6.06
C ARG A 480 -0.37 11.10 -7.16
N GLY A 481 0.29 9.97 -7.32
CA GLY A 481 1.30 9.73 -8.34
C GLY A 481 2.72 10.13 -7.96
N GLY A 482 3.01 10.45 -6.72
CA GLY A 482 4.36 10.76 -6.25
C GLY A 482 5.34 9.60 -6.48
N HIS A 483 6.60 9.91 -6.77
CA HIS A 483 7.63 8.91 -7.01
C HIS A 483 8.07 8.23 -5.70
N LEU A 484 8.20 6.90 -5.72
CA LEU A 484 8.50 6.10 -4.53
C LEU A 484 9.86 6.46 -3.89
N SER A 485 10.91 6.69 -4.70
CA SER A 485 12.24 7.00 -4.19
C SER A 485 12.30 8.31 -3.40
N ALA A 486 11.39 9.26 -3.69
CA ALA A 486 11.25 10.52 -2.98
C ALA A 486 10.40 10.43 -1.69
N GLN A 487 10.01 9.23 -1.27
CA GLN A 487 9.17 9.01 -0.09
C GLN A 487 10.00 8.54 1.12
N PRO A 488 9.45 8.70 2.35
CA PRO A 488 10.07 8.14 3.55
C PRO A 488 10.23 6.61 3.55
N MET A 489 9.47 5.89 2.72
CA MET A 489 9.60 4.45 2.52
C MET A 489 10.61 4.08 1.42
N GLY A 490 11.16 5.06 0.72
CA GLY A 490 12.20 4.93 -0.30
C GLY A 490 13.54 5.49 0.14
N ALA A 491 14.28 6.15 -0.78
CA ALA A 491 15.61 6.70 -0.51
C ALA A 491 15.62 7.76 0.60
N LEU A 492 14.53 8.49 0.81
CA LEU A 492 14.45 9.56 1.82
C LEU A 492 14.46 9.05 3.27
N TYR A 493 14.23 7.76 3.51
CA TYR A 493 14.03 7.15 4.84
C TYR A 493 15.12 7.54 5.86
N ASN A 494 16.39 7.45 5.48
CA ASN A 494 17.51 7.71 6.39
C ASN A 494 17.97 9.16 6.43
N PHE A 495 17.44 10.04 5.59
CA PHE A 495 17.94 11.40 5.39
C PHE A 495 17.02 12.48 5.97
N VAL A 496 15.74 12.18 6.19
CA VAL A 496 14.78 13.12 6.77
C VAL A 496 14.67 12.96 8.29
N GLY A 497 14.48 14.08 8.98
CA GLY A 497 14.21 14.13 10.42
C GLY A 497 12.86 13.46 10.76
N TYR A 498 12.63 13.29 12.04
CA TYR A 498 11.42 12.67 12.57
C TYR A 498 10.65 13.70 13.40
N ASP A 499 9.39 13.93 13.05
CA ASP A 499 8.49 14.76 13.85
C ASP A 499 7.99 13.94 15.04
N ARG A 500 8.50 14.25 16.23
CA ARG A 500 8.17 13.53 17.46
C ARG A 500 6.73 13.75 17.92
N ARG A 501 6.06 14.84 17.50
CA ARG A 501 4.66 15.12 17.87
C ARG A 501 3.70 14.26 17.06
N LEU A 502 4.00 14.11 15.78
CA LEU A 502 3.18 13.34 14.84
C LEU A 502 3.65 11.89 14.68
N GLU A 503 4.74 11.51 15.34
CA GLU A 503 5.39 10.18 15.23
C GLU A 503 5.58 9.71 13.79
N LYS A 504 6.00 10.61 12.93
CA LYS A 504 6.22 10.34 11.51
C LYS A 504 7.45 11.09 10.98
N PRO A 505 8.02 10.66 9.84
CA PRO A 505 9.02 11.46 9.15
C PRO A 505 8.53 12.90 8.90
N ALA A 506 9.41 13.88 9.02
CA ALA A 506 9.11 15.30 8.86
C ALA A 506 8.90 15.63 7.36
N VAL A 507 7.88 15.01 6.77
CA VAL A 507 7.48 15.16 5.37
C VAL A 507 6.04 15.64 5.31
N ALA A 508 5.82 16.75 4.65
CA ALA A 508 4.52 17.24 4.21
C ALA A 508 4.32 16.89 2.73
N ASN A 509 3.07 16.78 2.31
CA ASN A 509 2.77 16.55 0.91
C ASN A 509 2.14 17.79 0.28
N PHE A 510 2.40 18.00 -1.01
CA PHE A 510 1.71 19.04 -1.76
C PHE A 510 0.19 18.85 -1.67
N PRO A 511 -0.55 19.89 -1.31
CA PRO A 511 -1.99 19.92 -1.48
C PRO A 511 -2.33 19.90 -2.98
N VAL A 512 -3.50 19.39 -3.31
CA VAL A 512 -3.97 19.32 -4.69
C VAL A 512 -5.32 19.98 -4.83
N LEU A 513 -5.64 20.42 -6.04
CA LEU A 513 -6.93 21.03 -6.31
C LEU A 513 -8.08 20.05 -6.04
N PRO A 514 -9.17 20.48 -5.39
CA PRO A 514 -10.32 19.62 -5.12
C PRO A 514 -10.90 18.96 -6.37
N GLU A 515 -10.93 19.69 -7.47
CA GLU A 515 -11.45 19.22 -8.77
C GLU A 515 -10.44 18.38 -9.56
N ASN A 516 -9.15 18.41 -9.20
CA ASN A 516 -8.12 17.67 -9.90
C ASN A 516 -7.02 17.18 -8.95
N PRO A 517 -7.09 15.91 -8.49
CA PRO A 517 -6.19 15.36 -7.48
C PRO A 517 -4.74 15.15 -7.99
N TYR A 518 -4.49 15.35 -9.27
CA TYR A 518 -3.16 15.24 -9.88
C TYR A 518 -2.50 16.58 -10.16
N LYS A 519 -3.18 17.70 -9.83
CA LYS A 519 -2.66 19.06 -10.00
C LYS A 519 -2.44 19.70 -8.64
N ILE A 520 -1.23 20.22 -8.41
CA ILE A 520 -0.85 20.90 -7.17
C ILE A 520 -1.67 22.19 -7.02
N ASP A 521 -2.21 22.42 -5.82
CA ASP A 521 -2.79 23.69 -5.41
C ASP A 521 -1.66 24.63 -4.98
N VAL A 522 -1.38 25.63 -5.81
CA VAL A 522 -0.26 26.54 -5.60
C VAL A 522 -0.49 27.45 -4.40
N GLU A 523 -1.71 27.94 -4.22
CA GLU A 523 -2.02 28.89 -3.13
C GLU A 523 -1.92 28.20 -1.76
N GLU A 524 -2.48 27.00 -1.64
CA GLU A 524 -2.38 26.25 -0.40
C GLU A 524 -0.94 25.73 -0.18
N THR A 525 -0.20 25.43 -1.25
CA THR A 525 1.22 25.09 -1.17
C THR A 525 2.05 26.24 -0.60
N ARG A 526 1.79 27.48 -0.99
CA ARG A 526 2.47 28.68 -0.45
C ARG A 526 2.24 28.81 1.06
N ARG A 527 1.03 28.55 1.55
CA ARG A 527 0.72 28.57 2.99
C ARG A 527 1.50 27.49 3.76
N ILE A 528 1.51 26.26 3.23
CA ILE A 528 2.29 25.18 3.84
C ILE A 528 3.78 25.51 3.87
N ILE A 529 4.33 26.04 2.79
CA ILE A 529 5.75 26.44 2.74
C ILE A 529 6.07 27.52 3.78
N ASP A 530 5.20 28.50 3.96
CA ASP A 530 5.39 29.55 4.95
C ASP A 530 5.33 29.00 6.40
N GLU A 531 4.46 28.01 6.65
CA GLU A 531 4.32 27.37 7.95
C GLU A 531 5.51 26.47 8.29
N ILE A 532 5.90 25.53 7.39
CA ILE A 532 6.89 24.50 7.71
C ILE A 532 8.33 24.87 7.31
N ARG A 533 8.53 25.88 6.47
CA ARG A 533 9.84 26.31 5.97
C ARG A 533 10.69 25.11 5.52
N PRO A 534 10.29 24.35 4.47
CA PRO A 534 10.97 23.11 4.10
C PRO A 534 12.41 23.37 3.68
N GLU A 535 13.34 22.52 4.09
CA GLU A 535 14.74 22.55 3.62
C GLU A 535 14.87 21.93 2.22
N LEU A 536 13.94 21.03 1.87
CA LEU A 536 13.92 20.34 0.58
C LEU A 536 12.48 20.28 0.04
N ILE A 537 12.31 20.69 -1.20
CA ILE A 537 11.06 20.55 -1.96
C ILE A 537 11.35 19.60 -3.12
N ILE A 538 10.53 18.53 -3.26
CA ILE A 538 10.73 17.51 -4.30
C ILE A 538 9.52 17.52 -5.22
N PHE A 539 9.70 18.02 -6.42
CA PHE A 539 8.77 17.87 -7.53
C PHE A 539 9.02 16.58 -8.30
N GLY A 540 8.15 16.28 -9.26
CA GLY A 540 8.21 15.07 -10.07
C GLY A 540 7.33 13.96 -9.53
N LYS A 541 6.79 13.18 -10.46
CA LYS A 541 5.79 12.12 -10.19
C LYS A 541 6.06 10.89 -11.05
N SER A 542 5.58 9.73 -10.59
CA SER A 542 5.44 8.54 -11.44
C SER A 542 4.24 8.69 -12.40
N MET A 543 3.20 9.44 -12.00
CA MET A 543 2.03 9.76 -12.84
C MET A 543 2.02 11.25 -13.15
N VAL A 544 2.57 11.62 -14.30
CA VAL A 544 2.68 13.02 -14.73
C VAL A 544 1.58 13.34 -15.74
N LEU A 545 0.58 14.10 -15.31
CA LEU A 545 -0.53 14.58 -16.15
C LEU A 545 -0.50 16.10 -16.37
N HIS A 546 0.21 16.82 -15.51
CA HIS A 546 0.31 18.28 -15.54
C HIS A 546 1.74 18.71 -15.25
N ARG A 547 2.10 19.91 -15.72
CA ARG A 547 3.35 20.56 -15.30
C ARG A 547 3.34 20.80 -13.80
N GLU A 548 4.49 20.61 -13.17
CA GLU A 548 4.67 20.96 -11.76
C GLU A 548 4.94 22.47 -11.64
N PRO A 549 4.41 23.17 -10.62
CA PRO A 549 4.52 24.62 -10.48
C PRO A 549 5.89 25.06 -9.92
N VAL A 550 6.97 24.67 -10.59
CA VAL A 550 8.35 24.91 -10.14
C VAL A 550 8.63 26.40 -10.08
N ARG A 551 8.30 27.15 -11.14
CA ARG A 551 8.53 28.60 -11.22
C ARG A 551 7.77 29.35 -10.16
N GLU A 552 6.47 29.09 -10.02
CA GLU A 552 5.58 29.78 -9.06
C GLU A 552 6.05 29.57 -7.61
N ILE A 553 6.54 28.38 -7.31
CA ILE A 553 7.05 28.07 -5.97
C ILE A 553 8.45 28.66 -5.77
N ARG A 554 9.33 28.60 -6.76
CA ARG A 554 10.66 29.22 -6.67
C ARG A 554 10.57 30.74 -6.49
N ASP A 555 9.66 31.41 -7.21
CA ASP A 555 9.47 32.86 -7.07
C ASP A 555 8.94 33.19 -5.67
N PHE A 556 7.98 32.43 -5.16
CA PHE A 556 7.50 32.57 -3.78
C PHE A 556 8.61 32.39 -2.73
N LEU A 557 9.46 31.36 -2.87
CA LEU A 557 10.60 31.14 -1.98
C LEU A 557 11.55 32.34 -1.95
N ARG A 558 11.84 32.95 -3.12
CA ARG A 558 12.66 34.16 -3.23
C ARG A 558 12.02 35.36 -2.57
N GLU A 559 10.73 35.59 -2.80
CA GLU A 559 9.97 36.70 -2.19
C GLU A 559 9.97 36.58 -0.65
N GLN A 560 9.75 35.38 -0.12
CA GLN A 560 9.70 35.12 1.32
C GLN A 560 11.09 34.89 1.95
N LYS A 561 12.16 34.95 1.16
CA LYS A 561 13.55 34.67 1.61
C LYS A 561 13.67 33.33 2.32
N ILE A 562 13.04 32.31 1.78
CA ILE A 562 13.12 30.92 2.26
C ILE A 562 14.19 30.20 1.46
N ASP A 563 15.20 29.69 2.15
CA ASP A 563 16.33 28.95 1.58
C ASP A 563 16.00 27.45 1.50
N SER A 564 15.25 27.06 0.46
CA SER A 564 14.91 25.67 0.17
C SER A 564 15.62 25.19 -1.08
N ILE A 565 16.15 23.96 -1.05
CA ILE A 565 16.59 23.27 -2.26
C ILE A 565 15.37 22.73 -2.99
N VAL A 566 15.30 22.96 -4.29
CA VAL A 566 14.21 22.48 -5.16
C VAL A 566 14.73 21.38 -6.07
N LEU A 567 14.39 20.15 -5.75
CA LEU A 567 14.69 18.95 -6.52
C LEU A 567 13.53 18.64 -7.46
N TYR A 568 13.84 18.29 -8.72
CA TYR A 568 12.87 17.74 -9.66
C TYR A 568 13.24 16.31 -10.03
N ASP A 569 12.45 15.32 -9.57
CA ASP A 569 12.65 13.90 -9.90
C ASP A 569 12.11 13.60 -11.30
N MET A 570 13.02 13.34 -12.24
CA MET A 570 12.71 13.15 -13.67
C MET A 570 12.61 11.68 -14.08
N ALA A 571 12.62 10.73 -13.15
CA ALA A 571 12.68 9.30 -13.46
C ALA A 571 11.59 8.84 -14.45
N HIS A 572 10.41 9.48 -14.40
CA HIS A 572 9.28 9.15 -15.29
C HIS A 572 9.02 10.21 -16.38
N VAL A 573 9.73 11.33 -16.39
CA VAL A 573 9.42 12.46 -17.28
C VAL A 573 10.60 12.94 -18.13
N LEU A 574 11.77 12.33 -18.04
CA LEU A 574 12.94 12.80 -18.78
C LEU A 574 12.67 12.96 -20.28
N GLY A 575 11.92 12.04 -20.89
CA GLY A 575 11.52 12.11 -22.29
C GLY A 575 10.47 13.19 -22.62
N LEU A 576 9.86 13.82 -21.61
CA LEU A 576 8.89 14.91 -21.75
C LEU A 576 9.51 16.28 -21.46
N LEU A 577 10.76 16.34 -21.01
CA LEU A 577 11.44 17.59 -20.76
C LEU A 577 11.75 18.32 -22.07
N GLY A 578 11.72 19.65 -22.01
CA GLY A 578 12.00 20.49 -23.14
C GLY A 578 10.91 21.54 -23.40
N PRO A 579 10.98 22.28 -24.52
CA PRO A 579 10.13 23.43 -24.77
C PRO A 579 8.63 23.10 -24.89
N TYR A 580 8.30 21.83 -25.16
CA TYR A 580 6.91 21.41 -25.39
C TYR A 580 6.15 21.01 -24.12
N PHE A 581 6.87 20.64 -23.03
CA PHE A 581 6.24 20.29 -21.78
C PHE A 581 6.78 21.09 -20.61
N GLN A 582 8.01 20.83 -20.11
CA GLN A 582 8.57 21.52 -18.95
C GLN A 582 10.11 21.58 -18.99
N GLN A 583 10.67 22.67 -18.49
CA GLN A 583 12.12 22.86 -18.33
C GLN A 583 12.44 23.21 -16.87
N PRO A 584 12.58 22.20 -15.98
CA PRO A 584 12.67 22.44 -14.54
C PRO A 584 13.82 23.37 -14.14
N PHE A 585 15.01 23.24 -14.74
CA PHE A 585 16.14 24.14 -14.44
C PHE A 585 15.86 25.59 -14.85
N ALA A 586 15.28 25.82 -16.03
CA ALA A 586 14.89 27.15 -16.47
C ALA A 586 13.76 27.74 -15.61
N GLU A 587 12.99 26.91 -14.93
CA GLU A 587 11.94 27.29 -13.99
C GLU A 587 12.44 27.48 -12.55
N GLY A 588 13.69 27.10 -12.25
CA GLY A 588 14.36 27.36 -11.00
C GLY A 588 14.55 26.15 -10.09
N ALA A 589 14.48 24.93 -10.61
CA ALA A 589 15.00 23.76 -9.89
C ALA A 589 16.54 23.85 -9.76
N ASP A 590 17.09 23.31 -8.62
CA ASP A 590 18.52 23.28 -8.33
C ASP A 590 19.16 21.96 -8.83
#